data_99151f038744216707c92157ad4cfbb2
#
_entry.id   99151f038744216707c92157ad4cfbb2
#
_cell.length_a   1.000
_cell.length_b   1.000
_cell.length_c   1.000
_cell.angle_alpha   90.00
_cell.angle_beta   90.00
_cell.angle_gamma   90.00
#
_symmetry.space_group_name_H-M   'P 1'
#
loop_
_entity.id
_entity.type
_entity.pdbx_description
1 polymer ?
#
loop_
_entity_poly.entity_id
_entity_poly.type
_entity_poly.pdbx_seq_one_letter_code
_entity_poly.pdbx_strand_id
1 'polypeptide(L)'
;DCDDTFTIPGDKLASISGAAKGELSMEFKDGFVTAKSAKSKWKLPTLAASDFPVLSDDIDGTSFEIDSERLKGIFENVAGAMSIEDARYYLRGIYVHSVNGNLKLATTDGKVLSAIECDDIKYDGPGVIVPAGNVAQVIKMMAGYNGPVTVSIGERVSYQYGNVTLSTKVVDGGFP
;
A
#
# COMPACT_ATOMS: atom_id res chain seq x y z
N ASP A 1 16.78 17.06 18.55
CA ASP A 1 15.71 16.18 19.01
C ASP A 1 14.45 17.01 19.03
N CYS A 2 13.43 16.62 18.30
CA CYS A 2 12.13 17.29 18.26
C CYS A 2 11.11 16.34 18.89
N ASP A 3 10.54 16.73 20.02
CA ASP A 3 9.50 15.96 20.72
C ASP A 3 8.09 16.32 20.23
N ASP A 4 7.98 17.24 19.27
CA ASP A 4 6.69 17.68 18.73
C ASP A 4 6.22 16.76 17.58
N THR A 5 4.98 16.32 17.66
CA THR A 5 4.30 15.56 16.61
C THR A 5 3.27 16.46 15.91
N PHE A 6 3.34 16.52 14.59
CA PHE A 6 2.46 17.35 13.75
C PHE A 6 2.26 16.72 12.38
N THR A 7 1.24 17.14 11.65
CA THR A 7 1.01 16.70 10.27
C THR A 7 1.51 17.75 9.29
N ILE A 8 1.95 17.30 8.12
CA ILE A 8 2.28 18.15 6.97
C ILE A 8 1.55 17.63 5.72
N PRO A 9 0.98 18.51 4.85
CA PRO A 9 0.45 18.08 3.57
C PRO A 9 1.52 17.37 2.74
N GLY A 10 1.27 16.09 2.40
CA GLY A 10 2.28 15.21 1.79
C GLY A 10 2.75 15.69 0.41
N ASP A 11 1.86 16.27 -0.41
CA ASP A 11 2.17 16.86 -1.72
C ASP A 11 3.16 18.03 -1.59
N LYS A 12 2.98 18.86 -0.56
CA LYS A 12 3.87 19.99 -0.27
C LYS A 12 5.22 19.53 0.24
N LEU A 13 5.22 18.54 1.14
CA LEU A 13 6.49 17.98 1.63
C LEU A 13 7.28 17.35 0.49
N ALA A 14 6.65 16.59 -0.40
CA ALA A 14 7.28 16.01 -1.58
C ALA A 14 7.88 17.09 -2.51
N SER A 15 7.12 18.17 -2.77
CA SER A 15 7.59 19.28 -3.60
C SER A 15 8.79 19.99 -2.97
N ILE A 16 8.78 20.20 -1.66
CA ILE A 16 9.88 20.84 -0.92
C ILE A 16 11.12 19.95 -0.93
N SER A 17 10.95 18.64 -0.67
CA SER A 17 12.04 17.67 -0.71
C SER A 17 12.72 17.61 -2.07
N GLY A 18 11.94 17.66 -3.16
CA GLY A 18 12.47 17.70 -4.53
C GLY A 18 13.18 19.01 -4.88
N ALA A 19 12.78 20.13 -4.27
CA ALA A 19 13.39 21.45 -4.50
C ALA A 19 14.56 21.76 -3.55
N ALA A 20 14.68 21.04 -2.45
CA ALA A 20 15.71 21.25 -1.44
C ALA A 20 17.10 20.91 -1.99
N LYS A 21 18.08 21.74 -1.65
CA LYS A 21 19.48 21.51 -1.99
C LYS A 21 20.29 21.32 -0.71
N GLY A 22 20.80 20.11 -0.51
CA GLY A 22 21.53 19.73 0.68
C GLY A 22 20.60 19.49 1.89
N GLU A 23 21.00 19.95 3.05
CA GLU A 23 20.26 19.75 4.30
C GLU A 23 18.93 20.49 4.30
N LEU A 24 17.87 19.83 4.77
CA LEU A 24 16.54 20.39 4.98
C LEU A 24 16.27 20.45 6.48
N SER A 25 16.22 21.63 7.06
CA SER A 25 15.81 21.83 8.46
C SER A 25 14.34 22.19 8.54
N MET A 26 13.65 21.67 9.56
CA MET A 26 12.25 21.96 9.84
C MET A 26 12.10 22.47 11.27
N GLU A 27 11.33 23.54 11.44
CA GLU A 27 11.01 24.15 12.72
C GLU A 27 9.49 24.27 12.85
N PHE A 28 8.93 23.65 13.87
CA PHE A 28 7.50 23.76 14.19
C PHE A 28 7.27 24.91 15.19
N LYS A 29 6.35 25.80 14.87
CA LYS A 29 5.94 26.88 15.76
C LYS A 29 4.54 27.39 15.40
N ASP A 30 3.70 27.58 16.41
CA ASP A 30 2.39 28.24 16.30
C ASP A 30 1.49 27.63 15.20
N GLY A 31 1.45 26.30 15.07
CA GLY A 31 0.64 25.60 14.06
C GLY A 31 1.20 25.68 12.64
N PHE A 32 2.46 26.04 12.49
CA PHE A 32 3.15 26.08 11.20
C PHE A 32 4.49 25.36 11.27
N VAL A 33 4.86 24.69 10.18
CA VAL A 33 6.22 24.24 9.94
C VAL A 33 6.93 25.21 9.03
N THR A 34 8.09 25.65 9.45
CA THR A 34 9.02 26.39 8.60
C THR A 34 10.12 25.46 8.14
N ALA A 35 10.13 25.12 6.87
CA ALA A 35 11.19 24.34 6.23
C ALA A 35 12.23 25.29 5.61
N LYS A 36 13.52 25.01 5.79
CA LYS A 36 14.62 25.81 5.25
C LYS A 36 15.64 24.90 4.58
N SER A 37 16.10 25.26 3.39
CA SER A 37 17.21 24.61 2.70
C SER A 37 17.96 25.64 1.84
N ALA A 38 19.26 25.74 2.02
CA ALA A 38 20.13 26.74 1.38
C ALA A 38 19.54 28.16 1.50
N LYS A 39 19.10 28.76 0.39
CA LYS A 39 18.51 30.13 0.35
C LYS A 39 16.98 30.10 0.34
N SER A 40 16.36 28.93 0.38
CA SER A 40 14.90 28.77 0.27
C SER A 40 14.27 28.57 1.64
N LYS A 41 13.09 29.16 1.84
CA LYS A 41 12.29 29.05 3.04
C LYS A 41 10.82 28.85 2.66
N TRP A 42 10.18 27.84 3.25
CA TRP A 42 8.78 27.53 3.05
C TRP A 42 8.06 27.54 4.40
N LYS A 43 6.84 28.04 4.43
CA LYS A 43 5.98 27.99 5.60
C LYS A 43 4.71 27.23 5.26
N LEU A 44 4.43 26.15 6.00
CA LEU A 44 3.32 25.25 5.77
C LEU A 44 2.40 25.25 7.00
N PRO A 45 1.07 25.30 6.82
CA PRO A 45 0.15 25.05 7.91
C PRO A 45 0.22 23.57 8.30
N THR A 46 -0.01 23.29 9.57
CA THR A 46 -0.07 21.93 10.12
C THR A 46 -1.42 21.69 10.77
N LEU A 47 -1.82 20.44 10.88
CA LEU A 47 -2.94 20.02 11.72
C LEU A 47 -2.41 19.30 12.96
N ALA A 48 -3.23 19.21 14.00
CA ALA A 48 -2.89 18.46 15.19
C ALA A 48 -2.62 16.99 14.85
N ALA A 49 -1.63 16.38 15.47
CA ALA A 49 -1.32 14.97 15.27
C ALA A 49 -2.49 14.05 15.65
N SER A 50 -3.32 14.46 16.61
CA SER A 50 -4.54 13.76 17.02
C SER A 50 -5.56 13.59 15.90
N ASP A 51 -5.52 14.47 14.89
CA ASP A 51 -6.45 14.42 13.74
C ASP A 51 -5.97 13.46 12.65
N PHE A 52 -4.73 12.93 12.78
CA PHE A 52 -4.20 11.95 11.86
C PHE A 52 -4.75 10.56 12.19
N PRO A 53 -5.39 9.87 11.24
CA PRO A 53 -5.92 8.53 11.48
C PRO A 53 -4.75 7.56 11.69
N VAL A 54 -4.62 7.03 12.91
CA VAL A 54 -3.66 5.98 13.23
C VAL A 54 -4.30 4.65 12.88
N LEU A 55 -3.69 3.91 11.97
CA LEU A 55 -4.04 2.52 11.69
C LEU A 55 -3.24 1.63 12.64
N SER A 56 -3.88 0.64 13.26
CA SER A 56 -3.14 -0.37 14.03
C SER A 56 -2.21 -1.14 13.08
N ASP A 57 -0.99 -1.38 13.52
CA ASP A 57 -0.01 -2.17 12.77
C ASP A 57 -0.36 -3.66 12.79
N ASP A 58 -1.08 -4.11 13.82
CA ASP A 58 -1.56 -5.49 13.93
C ASP A 58 -2.76 -5.72 13.02
N ILE A 59 -2.59 -6.66 12.09
CA ILE A 59 -3.68 -7.22 11.29
C ILE A 59 -3.99 -8.60 11.84
N ASP A 60 -5.17 -8.72 12.44
CA ASP A 60 -5.71 -10.03 12.84
C ASP A 60 -6.09 -10.79 11.57
N GLY A 61 -5.24 -11.73 11.17
CA GLY A 61 -5.41 -12.46 9.91
C GLY A 61 -4.30 -13.47 9.61
N THR A 62 -4.36 -14.05 8.43
CA THR A 62 -3.39 -15.03 7.94
C THR A 62 -2.21 -14.31 7.27
N SER A 63 -0.99 -14.70 7.62
CA SER A 63 0.24 -14.13 7.06
C SER A 63 1.08 -15.18 6.35
N PHE A 64 1.76 -14.75 5.30
CA PHE A 64 2.77 -15.54 4.60
C PHE A 64 3.92 -14.64 4.12
N GLU A 65 5.06 -15.26 3.81
CA GLU A 65 6.21 -14.58 3.26
C GLU A 65 6.38 -14.90 1.76
N ILE A 66 6.73 -13.90 0.97
CA ILE A 66 6.95 -14.03 -0.46
C ILE A 66 8.10 -13.10 -0.88
N ASP A 67 8.90 -13.52 -1.86
CA ASP A 67 9.92 -12.65 -2.44
C ASP A 67 9.28 -11.48 -3.21
N SER A 68 9.89 -10.30 -3.11
CA SER A 68 9.37 -9.06 -3.70
C SER A 68 9.23 -9.10 -5.22
N GLU A 69 10.20 -9.67 -5.94
CA GLU A 69 10.12 -9.78 -7.40
C GLU A 69 9.01 -10.76 -7.81
N ARG A 70 8.86 -11.83 -7.03
CA ARG A 70 7.78 -12.79 -7.25
C ARG A 70 6.41 -12.19 -7.01
N LEU A 71 6.21 -11.45 -5.88
CA LEU A 71 4.96 -10.76 -5.59
C LEU A 71 4.61 -9.76 -6.69
N LYS A 72 5.58 -8.96 -7.11
CA LYS A 72 5.44 -8.03 -8.22
C LYS A 72 5.03 -8.73 -9.51
N GLY A 73 5.73 -9.80 -9.89
CA GLY A 73 5.44 -10.57 -11.10
C GLY A 73 4.05 -11.20 -11.09
N ILE A 74 3.60 -11.73 -9.94
CA ILE A 74 2.24 -12.26 -9.77
C ILE A 74 1.21 -11.13 -10.01
N PHE A 75 1.38 -9.98 -9.36
CA PHE A 75 0.45 -8.86 -9.50
C PHE A 75 0.41 -8.32 -10.94
N GLU A 76 1.55 -8.15 -11.58
CA GLU A 76 1.64 -7.69 -12.98
C GLU A 76 0.93 -8.66 -13.94
N ASN A 77 1.09 -9.97 -13.73
CA ASN A 77 0.48 -10.98 -14.60
C ASN A 77 -1.05 -11.05 -14.49
N VAL A 78 -1.61 -10.87 -13.28
CA VAL A 78 -3.06 -10.93 -13.10
C VAL A 78 -3.76 -9.59 -13.31
N ALA A 79 -3.07 -8.47 -13.13
CA ALA A 79 -3.67 -7.13 -13.14
C ALA A 79 -4.37 -6.78 -14.48
N GLY A 80 -3.93 -7.36 -15.58
CA GLY A 80 -4.43 -7.04 -16.92
C GLY A 80 -5.91 -7.37 -17.17
N ALA A 81 -6.51 -8.24 -16.36
CA ALA A 81 -7.93 -8.61 -16.49
C ALA A 81 -8.84 -7.92 -15.44
N MET A 82 -8.32 -6.96 -14.66
CA MET A 82 -9.17 -6.17 -13.75
C MET A 82 -10.14 -5.28 -14.52
N SER A 83 -11.38 -5.16 -14.03
CA SER A 83 -12.35 -4.22 -14.59
C SER A 83 -11.93 -2.77 -14.36
N ILE A 84 -12.23 -1.91 -15.34
CA ILE A 84 -12.10 -0.46 -15.24
C ILE A 84 -13.44 0.23 -14.97
N GLU A 85 -14.54 -0.51 -14.93
CA GLU A 85 -15.90 0.01 -14.77
C GLU A 85 -16.19 0.33 -13.30
N ASP A 86 -16.57 1.56 -13.00
CA ASP A 86 -16.88 2.00 -11.63
C ASP A 86 -18.11 1.29 -11.02
N ALA A 87 -19.08 0.94 -11.85
CA ALA A 87 -20.28 0.23 -11.42
C ALA A 87 -20.00 -1.19 -10.90
N ARG A 88 -18.92 -1.81 -11.36
CA ARG A 88 -18.47 -3.13 -10.94
C ARG A 88 -17.21 -3.03 -10.07
N TYR A 89 -17.28 -2.21 -9.02
CA TYR A 89 -16.17 -1.92 -8.14
C TYR A 89 -15.52 -3.17 -7.53
N TYR A 90 -16.28 -4.24 -7.29
CA TYR A 90 -15.79 -5.54 -6.80
C TYR A 90 -14.94 -6.31 -7.82
N LEU A 91 -14.91 -5.92 -9.08
CA LEU A 91 -14.02 -6.45 -10.11
C LEU A 91 -12.78 -5.54 -10.35
N ARG A 92 -12.71 -4.40 -9.65
CA ARG A 92 -11.57 -3.46 -9.75
C ARG A 92 -10.48 -3.79 -8.74
N GLY A 93 -10.05 -5.04 -8.72
CA GLY A 93 -9.01 -5.48 -7.79
C GLY A 93 -8.60 -6.91 -8.06
N ILE A 94 -7.61 -7.36 -7.32
CA ILE A 94 -7.17 -8.76 -7.30
C ILE A 94 -7.91 -9.49 -6.20
N TYR A 95 -8.63 -10.54 -6.55
CA TYR A 95 -9.19 -11.47 -5.60
C TYR A 95 -8.12 -12.45 -5.13
N VAL A 96 -7.83 -12.41 -3.85
CA VAL A 96 -6.87 -13.29 -3.17
C VAL A 96 -7.67 -14.28 -2.34
N HIS A 97 -7.46 -15.56 -2.54
CA HIS A 97 -8.22 -16.61 -1.84
C HIS A 97 -7.43 -17.91 -1.71
N SER A 98 -7.99 -18.83 -0.95
CA SER A 98 -7.46 -20.18 -0.80
C SER A 98 -8.13 -21.17 -1.73
N VAL A 99 -7.34 -22.02 -2.37
CA VAL A 99 -7.82 -23.21 -3.08
C VAL A 99 -6.99 -24.41 -2.65
N ASN A 100 -7.63 -25.41 -2.06
CA ASN A 100 -6.94 -26.60 -1.52
C ASN A 100 -5.82 -26.28 -0.53
N GLY A 101 -5.96 -25.18 0.24
CA GLY A 101 -4.95 -24.72 1.18
C GLY A 101 -3.75 -23.98 0.54
N ASN A 102 -3.81 -23.65 -0.74
CA ASN A 102 -2.81 -22.89 -1.45
C ASN A 102 -3.33 -21.48 -1.80
N LEU A 103 -2.40 -20.54 -1.90
CA LEU A 103 -2.70 -19.17 -2.32
C LEU A 103 -3.10 -19.14 -3.80
N LYS A 104 -4.23 -18.51 -4.10
CA LYS A 104 -4.65 -18.23 -5.47
C LYS A 104 -5.05 -16.77 -5.62
N LEU A 105 -4.68 -16.18 -6.74
CA LEU A 105 -5.05 -14.83 -7.12
C LEU A 105 -5.82 -14.86 -8.43
N ALA A 106 -6.88 -14.06 -8.51
CA ALA A 106 -7.70 -13.99 -9.72
C ALA A 106 -8.19 -12.56 -9.97
N THR A 107 -8.36 -12.21 -11.24
CA THR A 107 -8.99 -10.96 -11.69
C THR A 107 -9.88 -11.25 -12.89
N THR A 108 -10.95 -10.49 -13.04
CA THR A 108 -11.84 -10.58 -14.21
C THR A 108 -12.53 -9.24 -14.47
N ASP A 109 -12.87 -8.98 -15.72
CA ASP A 109 -13.77 -7.91 -16.16
C ASP A 109 -15.17 -8.43 -16.53
N GLY A 110 -15.41 -9.74 -16.33
CA GLY A 110 -16.62 -10.45 -16.73
C GLY A 110 -16.57 -11.05 -18.12
N LYS A 111 -15.49 -10.83 -18.89
CA LYS A 111 -15.26 -11.40 -20.22
C LYS A 111 -13.95 -12.19 -20.27
N VAL A 112 -12.95 -11.71 -19.55
CA VAL A 112 -11.63 -12.32 -19.44
C VAL A 112 -11.39 -12.66 -17.97
N LEU A 113 -10.76 -13.79 -17.71
CA LEU A 113 -10.28 -14.21 -16.41
C LEU A 113 -8.77 -14.42 -16.47
N SER A 114 -8.04 -13.82 -15.54
CA SER A 114 -6.64 -14.15 -15.28
C SER A 114 -6.52 -14.72 -13.88
N ALA A 115 -5.81 -15.83 -13.72
CA ALA A 115 -5.60 -16.46 -12.43
C ALA A 115 -4.21 -17.08 -12.32
N ILE A 116 -3.64 -17.01 -11.12
CA ILE A 116 -2.38 -17.68 -10.75
C ILE A 116 -2.63 -18.47 -9.48
N GLU A 117 -2.16 -19.71 -9.44
CA GLU A 117 -2.10 -20.55 -8.26
C GLU A 117 -0.64 -20.69 -7.81
N CYS A 118 -0.41 -20.52 -6.50
CA CYS A 118 0.91 -20.60 -5.87
C CYS A 118 0.95 -21.84 -4.99
N ASP A 119 1.32 -23.00 -5.56
CA ASP A 119 1.29 -24.30 -4.88
C ASP A 119 2.26 -24.41 -3.70
N ASP A 120 3.26 -23.56 -3.68
CA ASP A 120 4.29 -23.48 -2.64
C ASP A 120 3.99 -22.48 -1.53
N ILE A 121 2.91 -21.68 -1.66
CA ILE A 121 2.46 -20.74 -0.63
C ILE A 121 1.18 -21.26 0.00
N LYS A 122 1.28 -21.67 1.28
CA LYS A 122 0.10 -22.10 2.04
C LYS A 122 -0.68 -20.89 2.50
N TYR A 123 -1.98 -20.93 2.25
CA TYR A 123 -2.91 -19.89 2.63
C TYR A 123 -4.28 -20.52 2.96
N ASP A 124 -4.77 -20.26 4.14
CA ASP A 124 -6.08 -20.75 4.63
C ASP A 124 -6.98 -19.60 5.13
N GLY A 125 -6.55 -18.37 4.85
CA GLY A 125 -7.26 -17.16 5.22
C GLY A 125 -8.50 -16.86 4.38
N PRO A 126 -9.19 -15.75 4.67
CA PRO A 126 -10.39 -15.34 3.97
C PRO A 126 -10.11 -14.95 2.52
N GLY A 127 -11.13 -15.11 1.65
CA GLY A 127 -11.10 -14.51 0.32
C GLY A 127 -11.32 -13.01 0.42
N VAL A 128 -10.40 -12.21 -0.15
CA VAL A 128 -10.45 -10.75 -0.10
C VAL A 128 -10.15 -10.13 -1.47
N ILE A 129 -10.68 -8.94 -1.73
CA ILE A 129 -10.39 -8.19 -2.95
C ILE A 129 -9.45 -7.03 -2.62
N VAL A 130 -8.23 -7.09 -3.15
CA VAL A 130 -7.22 -6.03 -3.02
C VAL A 130 -7.50 -4.96 -4.09
N PRO A 131 -7.73 -3.68 -3.71
CA PRO A 131 -8.08 -2.63 -4.66
C PRO A 131 -7.00 -2.39 -5.72
N ALA A 132 -7.40 -2.10 -6.96
CA ALA A 132 -6.49 -1.83 -8.09
C ALA A 132 -5.46 -0.72 -7.81
N GLY A 133 -5.88 0.36 -7.10
CA GLY A 133 -4.97 1.43 -6.71
C GLY A 133 -3.86 0.95 -5.78
N ASN A 134 -4.17 0.03 -4.87
CA ASN A 134 -3.18 -0.58 -3.99
C ASN A 134 -2.25 -1.54 -4.75
N VAL A 135 -2.78 -2.34 -5.65
CA VAL A 135 -1.98 -3.21 -6.54
C VAL A 135 -0.89 -2.40 -7.26
N ALA A 136 -1.27 -1.27 -7.86
CA ALA A 136 -0.32 -0.39 -8.53
C ALA A 136 0.74 0.19 -7.58
N GLN A 137 0.34 0.53 -6.35
CA GLN A 137 1.27 1.01 -5.32
C GLN A 137 2.26 -0.08 -4.92
N VAL A 138 1.80 -1.31 -4.66
CA VAL A 138 2.66 -2.45 -4.30
C VAL A 138 3.67 -2.72 -5.42
N ILE A 139 3.23 -2.80 -6.67
CA ILE A 139 4.13 -2.99 -7.82
C ILE A 139 5.20 -1.89 -7.86
N LYS A 140 4.80 -0.63 -7.67
CA LYS A 140 5.74 0.50 -7.66
C LYS A 140 6.72 0.44 -6.49
N MET A 141 6.26 0.06 -5.31
CA MET A 141 7.09 -0.03 -4.11
C MET A 141 8.08 -1.19 -4.17
N MET A 142 7.68 -2.31 -4.79
CA MET A 142 8.58 -3.46 -5.00
C MET A 142 9.65 -3.17 -6.06
N ALA A 143 9.45 -2.15 -6.91
CA ALA A 143 10.46 -1.74 -7.87
C ALA A 143 11.69 -1.14 -7.12
N GLY A 144 12.79 -1.87 -7.11
CA GLY A 144 14.03 -1.47 -6.42
C GLY A 144 14.21 -2.06 -5.02
N TYR A 145 13.26 -2.83 -4.51
CA TYR A 145 13.46 -3.67 -3.34
C TYR A 145 13.67 -5.12 -3.79
N ASN A 146 14.65 -5.78 -3.18
CA ASN A 146 14.96 -7.19 -3.44
C ASN A 146 15.08 -7.90 -2.08
N GLY A 147 14.10 -8.72 -1.74
CA GLY A 147 14.06 -9.44 -0.48
C GLY A 147 12.64 -9.88 -0.07
N PRO A 148 12.50 -10.43 1.13
CA PRO A 148 11.23 -10.96 1.61
C PRO A 148 10.22 -9.84 1.92
N VAL A 149 8.96 -10.13 1.61
CA VAL A 149 7.78 -9.32 1.94
C VAL A 149 6.85 -10.18 2.76
N THR A 150 6.49 -9.74 3.94
CA THR A 150 5.43 -10.36 4.73
C THR A 150 4.09 -9.77 4.28
N VAL A 151 3.19 -10.62 3.82
CA VAL A 151 1.81 -10.25 3.46
C VAL A 151 0.88 -10.76 4.53
N SER A 152 0.10 -9.88 5.15
CA SER A 152 -0.90 -10.23 6.15
C SER A 152 -2.29 -9.86 5.64
N ILE A 153 -3.24 -10.79 5.70
CA ILE A 153 -4.57 -10.68 5.12
C ILE A 153 -5.64 -10.94 6.19
N GLY A 154 -6.50 -9.97 6.41
CA GLY A 154 -7.65 -9.99 7.30
C GLY A 154 -8.69 -8.97 6.83
N GLU A 155 -9.23 -8.14 7.73
CA GLU A 155 -10.10 -7.01 7.36
C GLU A 155 -9.36 -5.94 6.52
N ARG A 156 -8.04 -6.02 6.52
CA ARG A 156 -7.12 -5.23 5.70
C ARG A 156 -6.06 -6.16 5.14
N VAL A 157 -5.37 -5.68 4.13
CA VAL A 157 -4.15 -6.33 3.64
C VAL A 157 -2.97 -5.43 3.93
N SER A 158 -1.90 -5.98 4.50
CA SER A 158 -0.63 -5.27 4.65
C SER A 158 0.51 -6.00 3.96
N TYR A 159 1.48 -5.19 3.55
CA TYR A 159 2.73 -5.61 2.95
C TYR A 159 3.86 -4.98 3.74
N GLN A 160 4.64 -5.80 4.44
CA GLN A 160 5.77 -5.35 5.24
C GLN A 160 7.08 -5.81 4.61
N TYR A 161 8.00 -4.87 4.41
CA TYR A 161 9.35 -5.13 3.91
C TYR A 161 10.33 -4.11 4.48
N GLY A 162 11.46 -4.58 4.98
CA GLY A 162 12.39 -3.71 5.71
C GLY A 162 11.70 -2.97 6.86
N ASN A 163 11.77 -1.65 6.83
CA ASN A 163 11.09 -0.76 7.78
C ASN A 163 9.83 -0.07 7.21
N VAL A 164 9.30 -0.59 6.10
CA VAL A 164 8.12 -0.02 5.42
C VAL A 164 6.94 -0.96 5.58
N THR A 165 5.80 -0.42 5.95
CA THR A 165 4.50 -1.11 5.97
C THR A 165 3.51 -0.35 5.09
N LEU A 166 2.91 -1.04 4.13
CA LEU A 166 1.78 -0.54 3.34
C LEU A 166 0.54 -1.32 3.74
N SER A 167 -0.48 -0.65 4.24
CA SER A 167 -1.75 -1.27 4.62
C SER A 167 -2.92 -0.65 3.84
N THR A 168 -3.86 -1.48 3.41
CA THR A 168 -5.06 -1.07 2.68
C THR A 168 -6.29 -1.79 3.18
N LYS A 169 -7.45 -1.13 3.12
CA LYS A 169 -8.74 -1.80 3.28
C LYS A 169 -9.00 -2.67 2.05
N VAL A 170 -9.63 -3.81 2.28
CA VAL A 170 -10.16 -4.66 1.21
C VAL A 170 -11.44 -4.04 0.63
N VAL A 171 -11.78 -4.46 -0.58
CA VAL A 171 -13.06 -4.05 -1.20
C VAL A 171 -14.17 -4.95 -0.66
N ASP A 172 -15.24 -4.34 -0.14
CA ASP A 172 -16.45 -5.05 0.24
C ASP A 172 -17.19 -5.52 -1.01
N GLY A 173 -17.45 -6.83 -1.11
CA GLY A 173 -18.17 -7.40 -2.24
C GLY A 173 -17.82 -8.85 -2.49
N GLY A 174 -18.67 -9.54 -3.27
CA GLY A 174 -18.43 -10.90 -3.70
C GLY A 174 -17.72 -10.95 -5.05
N PHE A 175 -16.60 -11.65 -5.13
CA PHE A 175 -15.98 -11.97 -6.41
C PHE A 175 -16.75 -13.15 -7.05
N PRO A 176 -17.06 -13.12 -8.38
CA PRO A 176 -17.88 -14.14 -9.06
C PRO A 176 -17.23 -15.51 -9.16
#